data_e86bab776bc5b9414d01d04e4df6f6c4
#
_entry.id   e86bab776bc5b9414d01d04e4df6f6c4
#
_cell.length_a   1.000
_cell.length_b   1.000
_cell.length_c   1.000
_cell.angle_alpha   90.00
_cell.angle_beta   90.00
_cell.angle_gamma   90.00
#
_symmetry.space_group_name_H-M   'P 1'
#
loop_
_entity.id
_entity.type
_entity.pdbx_description
1 polymer ?
#
loop_
_entity_poly.entity_id
_entity_poly.type
_entity_poly.pdbx_seq_one_letter_code
_entity_poly.pdbx_strand_id
1 'polypeptide(L)'
;MIATCAEILNIKLDQNEGVDSFSLIPLFSKETHDKFKRSYTIHHSINGSFAIRKGKYKFIFCPGSGGWSIPKPSQNETKNLPKFQLYNLDIDPSESNNLYGKFPELEKELIAIFKNAITKGRTTDGPVQENSPTNRFNEKWEPLVIFSGD
;
A
#
# COMPACT_ATOMS: atom_id res chain seq x y z
N MET A 1 -6.28 6.76 -11.35
CA MET A 1 -6.60 7.33 -12.71
C MET A 1 -8.08 7.67 -12.89
N ILE A 2 -9.02 6.80 -12.50
CA ILE A 2 -10.47 7.03 -12.74
C ILE A 2 -10.97 8.38 -12.19
N ALA A 3 -10.60 8.73 -10.96
CA ALA A 3 -10.97 10.03 -10.35
C ALA A 3 -10.43 11.24 -11.13
N THR A 4 -9.23 11.13 -11.71
CA THR A 4 -8.65 12.18 -12.55
C THR A 4 -9.44 12.36 -13.84
N CYS A 5 -9.77 11.24 -14.51
CA CYS A 5 -10.56 11.28 -15.74
C CYS A 5 -11.99 11.82 -15.48
N ALA A 6 -12.61 11.36 -14.40
CA ALA A 6 -13.94 11.82 -14.01
C ALA A 6 -13.95 13.34 -13.74
N GLU A 7 -12.94 13.86 -13.04
CA GLU A 7 -12.82 15.30 -12.78
C GLU A 7 -12.60 16.11 -14.06
N ILE A 8 -11.75 15.63 -14.99
CA ILE A 8 -11.53 16.28 -16.30
C ILE A 8 -12.84 16.35 -17.10
N LEU A 9 -13.64 15.28 -17.06
CA LEU A 9 -14.89 15.17 -17.79
C LEU A 9 -16.08 15.77 -17.04
N ASN A 10 -15.85 16.32 -15.83
CA ASN A 10 -16.90 16.82 -14.94
C ASN A 10 -17.99 15.77 -14.63
N ILE A 11 -17.56 14.50 -14.47
CA ILE A 11 -18.40 13.37 -14.09
C ILE A 11 -18.25 13.11 -12.61
N LYS A 12 -19.36 13.01 -11.89
CA LYS A 12 -19.38 12.62 -10.48
C LYS A 12 -19.34 11.10 -10.38
N LEU A 13 -18.34 10.55 -9.69
CA LEU A 13 -18.27 9.13 -9.36
C LEU A 13 -19.26 8.79 -8.24
N ASP A 14 -19.85 7.60 -8.32
CA ASP A 14 -20.63 7.04 -7.23
C ASP A 14 -19.74 6.59 -6.05
N GLN A 15 -20.37 6.35 -4.90
CA GLN A 15 -19.63 6.06 -3.65
C GLN A 15 -18.83 4.74 -3.70
N ASN A 16 -19.20 3.82 -4.59
CA ASN A 16 -18.55 2.53 -4.82
C ASN A 16 -17.64 2.52 -6.05
N GLU A 17 -17.46 3.68 -6.70
CA GLU A 17 -16.57 3.82 -7.85
C GLU A 17 -15.26 4.50 -7.46
N GLY A 18 -14.15 3.99 -7.99
CA GLY A 18 -12.82 4.60 -7.78
C GLY A 18 -12.39 4.65 -6.32
N VAL A 19 -12.77 3.66 -5.52
CA VAL A 19 -12.59 3.59 -4.05
C VAL A 19 -11.15 3.79 -3.57
N ASP A 20 -10.16 3.61 -4.46
CA ASP A 20 -8.73 3.85 -4.21
C ASP A 20 -8.14 4.93 -5.13
N SER A 21 -9.00 5.66 -5.85
CA SER A 21 -8.55 6.63 -6.85
C SER A 21 -8.65 8.05 -6.32
N PHE A 22 -7.50 8.72 -6.22
CA PHE A 22 -7.39 10.15 -5.97
C PHE A 22 -7.18 10.88 -7.29
N SER A 23 -7.82 12.04 -7.46
CA SER A 23 -7.55 12.88 -8.62
C SER A 23 -6.14 13.47 -8.53
N LEU A 24 -5.42 13.40 -9.65
CA LEU A 24 -4.07 13.96 -9.79
C LEU A 24 -4.09 15.39 -10.35
N ILE A 25 -5.26 15.95 -10.69
CA ILE A 25 -5.38 17.30 -11.24
C ILE A 25 -4.64 18.34 -10.40
N PRO A 26 -4.74 18.31 -9.04
CA PRO A 26 -4.01 19.27 -8.23
C PRO A 26 -2.49 19.26 -8.45
N LEU A 27 -1.93 18.13 -8.92
CA LEU A 27 -0.49 18.00 -9.17
C LEU A 27 -0.04 18.54 -10.53
N PHE A 28 -0.99 18.92 -11.42
CA PHE A 28 -0.67 19.43 -12.74
C PHE A 28 -0.28 20.93 -12.73
N SER A 29 -0.54 21.66 -11.63
CA SER A 29 -0.13 23.04 -11.45
C SER A 29 0.53 23.25 -10.09
N LYS A 30 1.57 24.09 -10.04
CA LYS A 30 2.21 24.46 -8.77
C LYS A 30 1.25 25.20 -7.83
N GLU A 31 0.29 25.95 -8.36
CA GLU A 31 -0.68 26.75 -7.61
C GLU A 31 -1.72 25.88 -6.88
N THR A 32 -1.92 24.64 -7.35
CA THR A 32 -2.90 23.71 -6.80
C THR A 32 -2.28 22.51 -6.11
N HIS A 33 -0.97 22.37 -6.14
CA HIS A 33 -0.24 21.21 -5.62
C HIS A 33 -0.59 20.90 -4.15
N ASP A 34 -0.73 21.92 -3.31
CA ASP A 34 -1.07 21.78 -1.89
C ASP A 34 -2.50 21.29 -1.64
N LYS A 35 -3.35 21.27 -2.67
CA LYS A 35 -4.71 20.74 -2.60
C LYS A 35 -4.74 19.21 -2.74
N PHE A 36 -3.63 18.57 -3.12
CA PHE A 36 -3.55 17.12 -3.21
C PHE A 36 -3.48 16.48 -1.82
N LYS A 37 -4.51 15.73 -1.46
CA LYS A 37 -4.73 15.22 -0.09
C LYS A 37 -4.51 13.72 0.08
N ARG A 38 -3.65 13.10 -0.70
CA ARG A 38 -3.33 11.69 -0.48
C ARG A 38 -2.24 11.56 0.59
N SER A 39 -2.61 11.08 1.78
CA SER A 39 -1.69 10.97 2.93
C SER A 39 -0.79 9.73 2.88
N TYR A 40 -1.23 8.67 2.18
CA TYR A 40 -0.45 7.44 1.99
C TYR A 40 -0.83 6.74 0.68
N THR A 41 0.03 5.85 0.24
CA THR A 41 -0.21 4.99 -0.94
C THR A 41 -0.03 3.54 -0.55
N ILE A 42 -0.99 2.69 -0.91
CA ILE A 42 -0.87 1.24 -0.84
C ILE A 42 -0.67 0.71 -2.26
N HIS A 43 0.24 -0.21 -2.42
CA HIS A 43 0.48 -0.94 -3.66
C HIS A 43 0.91 -2.37 -3.34
N HIS A 44 0.83 -3.25 -4.31
CA HIS A 44 1.24 -4.64 -4.15
C HIS A 44 2.17 -5.07 -5.28
N SER A 45 2.95 -6.09 -4.98
CA SER A 45 3.83 -6.75 -5.94
C SER A 45 3.07 -7.82 -6.73
N ILE A 46 3.76 -8.46 -7.68
CA ILE A 46 3.16 -9.48 -8.56
C ILE A 46 2.65 -10.71 -7.79
N ASN A 47 3.24 -11.05 -6.65
CA ASN A 47 2.78 -12.16 -5.81
C ASN A 47 1.67 -11.77 -4.82
N GLY A 48 1.20 -10.51 -4.85
CA GLY A 48 0.17 -9.99 -3.95
C GLY A 48 0.69 -9.45 -2.61
N SER A 49 2.00 -9.47 -2.35
CA SER A 49 2.55 -8.83 -1.16
C SER A 49 2.34 -7.32 -1.20
N PHE A 50 1.84 -6.77 -0.08
CA PHE A 50 1.52 -5.35 0.00
C PHE A 50 2.68 -4.51 0.52
N ALA A 51 2.65 -3.24 0.15
CA ALA A 51 3.47 -2.20 0.74
C ALA A 51 2.64 -0.93 0.97
N ILE A 52 2.96 -0.18 2.02
CA ILE A 52 2.42 1.14 2.30
C ILE A 52 3.55 2.17 2.29
N ARG A 53 3.32 3.29 1.61
CA ARG A 53 4.19 4.46 1.65
C ARG A 53 3.46 5.64 2.29
N LYS A 54 4.07 6.24 3.31
CA LYS A 54 3.64 7.48 3.94
C LYS A 54 4.81 8.45 4.02
N GLY A 55 4.72 9.56 3.27
CA GLY A 55 5.84 10.49 3.12
C GLY A 55 7.10 9.77 2.61
N LYS A 56 8.19 9.89 3.36
CA LYS A 56 9.48 9.28 3.06
C LYS A 56 9.60 7.80 3.45
N TYR A 57 8.70 7.28 4.25
CA TYR A 57 8.78 5.91 4.73
C TYR A 57 7.94 4.96 3.88
N LYS A 58 8.53 3.81 3.56
CA LYS A 58 7.88 2.68 2.88
C LYS A 58 7.99 1.44 3.76
N PHE A 59 6.86 0.82 4.09
CA PHE A 59 6.78 -0.43 4.85
C PHE A 59 6.27 -1.53 3.94
N ILE A 60 6.95 -2.68 3.90
CA ILE A 60 6.65 -3.81 3.03
C ILE A 60 6.30 -5.02 3.90
N PHE A 61 5.17 -5.66 3.58
CA PHE A 61 4.57 -6.74 4.37
C PHE A 61 5.04 -8.13 3.94
N CYS A 62 6.27 -8.26 3.46
CA CYS A 62 6.87 -9.56 3.17
C CYS A 62 8.38 -9.53 3.35
N PRO A 63 9.02 -10.69 3.57
CA PRO A 63 10.45 -10.84 3.42
C PRO A 63 10.85 -10.85 1.95
N GLY A 64 12.02 -10.31 1.63
CA GLY A 64 12.55 -10.33 0.26
C GLY A 64 11.80 -9.43 -0.72
N SER A 65 11.85 -9.76 -2.00
CA SER A 65 11.39 -8.87 -3.08
C SER A 65 9.87 -8.80 -3.24
N GLY A 66 9.13 -9.80 -2.75
CA GLY A 66 7.70 -9.95 -3.04
C GLY A 66 7.40 -10.20 -4.52
N GLY A 67 8.39 -10.54 -5.34
CA GLY A 67 8.23 -10.67 -6.80
C GLY A 67 9.30 -11.51 -7.48
N TRP A 68 9.79 -11.00 -8.61
CA TRP A 68 10.72 -11.73 -9.48
C TRP A 68 12.20 -11.49 -9.15
N SER A 69 12.51 -10.42 -8.42
CA SER A 69 13.88 -10.12 -8.00
C SER A 69 14.34 -11.04 -6.86
N ILE A 70 15.64 -11.15 -6.65
CA ILE A 70 16.23 -11.90 -5.54
C ILE A 70 16.25 -10.99 -4.29
N PRO A 71 15.97 -11.54 -3.09
CA PRO A 71 15.50 -12.89 -2.78
C PRO A 71 14.02 -13.08 -3.12
N LYS A 72 13.70 -14.15 -3.85
CA LYS A 72 12.32 -14.45 -4.26
C LYS A 72 11.50 -14.99 -3.09
N PRO A 73 10.16 -14.77 -3.08
CA PRO A 73 9.25 -15.42 -2.15
C PRO A 73 9.42 -16.94 -2.21
N SER A 74 9.21 -17.59 -1.07
CA SER A 74 9.31 -19.07 -0.90
C SER A 74 10.68 -19.71 -1.14
N GLN A 75 11.73 -18.96 -1.38
CA GLN A 75 13.09 -19.48 -1.43
C GLN A 75 13.69 -19.63 -0.03
N ASN A 76 14.65 -20.56 0.12
CA ASN A 76 15.37 -20.75 1.39
C ASN A 76 16.06 -19.45 1.88
N GLU A 77 16.39 -18.56 0.96
CA GLU A 77 17.02 -17.26 1.20
C GLU A 77 16.14 -16.30 2.03
N THR A 78 14.81 -16.45 1.99
CA THR A 78 13.90 -15.59 2.75
C THR A 78 13.67 -16.06 4.19
N LYS A 79 14.01 -17.30 4.54
CA LYS A 79 13.76 -17.88 5.88
C LYS A 79 14.44 -17.12 7.01
N ASN A 80 15.60 -16.53 6.73
CA ASN A 80 16.41 -15.81 7.72
C ASN A 80 16.25 -14.28 7.60
N LEU A 81 15.37 -13.81 6.70
CA LEU A 81 15.10 -12.39 6.56
C LEU A 81 14.03 -11.93 7.56
N PRO A 82 14.07 -10.65 7.98
CA PRO A 82 12.98 -10.06 8.76
C PRO A 82 11.63 -10.25 8.06
N LYS A 83 10.58 -10.53 8.82
CA LYS A 83 9.21 -10.73 8.33
C LYS A 83 8.70 -9.54 7.50
N PHE A 84 9.14 -8.33 7.85
CA PHE A 84 8.77 -7.08 7.21
C PHE A 84 10.00 -6.25 6.86
N GLN A 85 9.78 -5.20 6.07
CA GLN A 85 10.84 -4.29 5.67
C GLN A 85 10.35 -2.85 5.85
N LEU A 86 11.24 -1.97 6.31
CA LEU A 86 11.00 -0.54 6.46
C LEU A 86 12.16 0.23 5.84
N TYR A 87 11.86 1.20 4.99
CA TYR A 87 12.87 2.03 4.30
C TYR A 87 12.54 3.50 4.43
N ASN A 88 13.58 4.34 4.48
CA ASN A 88 13.49 5.78 4.35
C ASN A 88 13.97 6.18 2.95
N LEU A 89 13.03 6.43 2.05
CA LEU A 89 13.31 6.67 0.64
C LEU A 89 14.00 8.00 0.33
N ASP A 90 14.05 8.95 1.28
CA ASP A 90 14.77 10.21 1.09
C ASP A 90 16.30 10.01 1.14
N ILE A 91 16.76 9.03 1.92
CA ILE A 91 18.20 8.75 2.10
C ILE A 91 18.60 7.39 1.53
N ASP A 92 17.65 6.51 1.26
CA ASP A 92 17.86 5.16 0.72
C ASP A 92 16.80 4.84 -0.35
N PRO A 93 16.82 5.50 -1.51
CA PRO A 93 15.85 5.27 -2.59
C PRO A 93 16.01 3.89 -3.26
N SER A 94 17.15 3.22 -3.04
CA SER A 94 17.41 1.85 -3.53
C SER A 94 16.94 0.76 -2.60
N GLU A 95 16.38 1.11 -1.42
CA GLU A 95 15.84 0.15 -0.45
C GLU A 95 16.89 -0.89 0.00
N SER A 96 18.12 -0.43 0.25
CA SER A 96 19.27 -1.29 0.57
C SER A 96 19.43 -1.57 2.07
N ASN A 97 18.92 -0.68 2.94
CA ASN A 97 19.08 -0.75 4.38
C ASN A 97 17.73 -0.92 5.08
N ASN A 98 17.38 -2.15 5.41
CA ASN A 98 16.14 -2.46 6.12
C ASN A 98 16.19 -1.93 7.56
N LEU A 99 15.29 -1.02 7.88
CA LEU A 99 15.13 -0.36 9.18
C LEU A 99 14.09 -1.05 10.09
N TYR A 100 13.50 -2.16 9.67
CA TYR A 100 12.49 -2.87 10.44
C TYR A 100 13.02 -3.24 11.85
N GLY A 101 12.20 -2.99 12.86
CA GLY A 101 12.55 -3.15 14.27
C GLY A 101 13.26 -1.95 14.89
N LYS A 102 13.68 -0.94 14.11
CA LYS A 102 14.36 0.27 14.63
C LYS A 102 13.40 1.40 15.00
N PHE A 103 12.18 1.40 14.46
CA PHE A 103 11.18 2.45 14.67
C PHE A 103 9.81 1.88 15.03
N PRO A 104 9.65 1.23 16.22
CA PRO A 104 8.45 0.45 16.54
C PRO A 104 7.16 1.27 16.53
N GLU A 105 7.18 2.53 16.92
CA GLU A 105 5.97 3.37 16.90
C GLU A 105 5.54 3.74 15.47
N LEU A 106 6.49 4.04 14.59
CA LEU A 106 6.21 4.26 13.17
C LEU A 106 5.69 2.99 12.50
N GLU A 107 6.27 1.84 12.83
CA GLU A 107 5.84 0.54 12.29
C GLU A 107 4.40 0.23 12.70
N LYS A 108 4.05 0.42 13.98
CA LYS A 108 2.67 0.28 14.48
C LYS A 108 1.71 1.22 13.76
N GLU A 109 2.11 2.47 13.55
CA GLU A 109 1.30 3.46 12.82
C GLU A 109 1.01 3.00 11.39
N LEU A 110 2.06 2.60 10.63
CA LEU A 110 1.93 2.17 9.24
C LEU A 110 1.08 0.90 9.12
N ILE A 111 1.26 -0.06 10.04
CA ILE A 111 0.44 -1.27 10.13
C ILE A 111 -1.03 -0.91 10.42
N ALA A 112 -1.28 0.01 11.35
CA ALA A 112 -2.64 0.42 11.70
C ALA A 112 -3.36 1.11 10.53
N ILE A 113 -2.67 1.99 9.80
CA ILE A 113 -3.21 2.63 8.58
C ILE A 113 -3.55 1.57 7.54
N PHE A 114 -2.65 0.61 7.31
CA PHE A 114 -2.86 -0.46 6.35
C PHE A 114 -4.04 -1.37 6.74
N LYS A 115 -4.10 -1.81 8.01
CA LYS A 115 -5.24 -2.59 8.56
C LYS A 115 -6.57 -1.86 8.36
N ASN A 116 -6.61 -0.57 8.67
CA ASN A 116 -7.80 0.24 8.51
C ASN A 116 -8.24 0.34 7.04
N ALA A 117 -7.31 0.52 6.10
CA ALA A 117 -7.63 0.56 4.67
C ALA A 117 -8.22 -0.77 4.17
N ILE A 118 -7.65 -1.90 4.59
CA ILE A 118 -8.20 -3.23 4.28
C ILE A 118 -9.59 -3.41 4.88
N THR A 119 -9.77 -3.08 6.17
CA THR A 119 -11.07 -3.24 6.85
C THR A 119 -12.15 -2.38 6.21
N LYS A 120 -11.80 -1.18 5.76
CA LYS A 120 -12.71 -0.30 5.03
C LYS A 120 -12.93 -0.70 3.57
N GLY A 121 -12.06 -1.54 3.00
CA GLY A 121 -12.08 -1.91 1.58
C GLY A 121 -11.84 -0.73 0.65
N ARG A 122 -11.20 0.36 1.15
CA ARG A 122 -10.91 1.57 0.38
C ARG A 122 -9.87 2.45 1.06
N THR A 123 -9.21 3.29 0.26
CA THR A 123 -8.26 4.31 0.74
C THR A 123 -8.81 5.74 0.69
N THR A 124 -9.94 5.97 -0.01
CA THR A 124 -10.65 7.25 -0.07
C THR A 124 -11.74 7.34 0.99
N ASP A 125 -12.30 8.54 1.21
CA ASP A 125 -13.47 8.72 2.06
C ASP A 125 -14.71 8.10 1.43
N GLY A 126 -15.59 7.55 2.28
CA GLY A 126 -16.86 6.96 1.85
C GLY A 126 -17.25 5.71 2.65
N PRO A 127 -18.35 5.03 2.28
CA PRO A 127 -18.83 3.84 2.96
C PRO A 127 -17.85 2.67 2.83
N VAL A 128 -17.89 1.78 3.82
CA VAL A 128 -17.12 0.53 3.79
C VAL A 128 -17.49 -0.28 2.56
N GLN A 129 -16.47 -0.86 1.91
CA GLN A 129 -16.61 -1.76 0.77
C GLN A 129 -16.15 -3.17 1.18
N GLU A 130 -16.78 -4.18 0.63
CA GLU A 130 -16.35 -5.56 0.82
C GLU A 130 -15.12 -5.85 -0.04
N ASN A 131 -14.11 -6.46 0.59
CA ASN A 131 -12.96 -7.00 -0.13
C ASN A 131 -13.33 -8.34 -0.78
N SER A 132 -12.73 -8.64 -1.93
CA SER A 132 -12.77 -10.01 -2.42
C SER A 132 -12.09 -10.94 -1.39
N PRO A 133 -12.76 -12.02 -0.97
CA PRO A 133 -12.17 -12.94 0.02
C PRO A 133 -11.00 -13.76 -0.53
N THR A 134 -10.88 -13.82 -1.84
CA THR A 134 -9.87 -14.62 -2.53
C THR A 134 -9.23 -13.85 -3.68
N ASN A 135 -8.01 -14.23 -4.03
CA ASN A 135 -7.35 -13.77 -5.24
C ASN A 135 -7.98 -14.42 -6.50
N ARG A 136 -7.45 -14.05 -7.69
CA ARG A 136 -7.92 -14.61 -8.99
C ARG A 136 -7.79 -16.13 -9.14
N PHE A 137 -7.07 -16.80 -8.22
CA PHE A 137 -6.91 -18.26 -8.20
C PHE A 137 -7.77 -18.94 -7.13
N ASN A 138 -8.70 -18.21 -6.50
CA ASN A 138 -9.51 -18.64 -5.35
C ASN A 138 -8.68 -18.98 -4.11
N GLU A 139 -7.48 -18.44 -4.00
CA GLU A 139 -6.63 -18.57 -2.82
C GLU A 139 -6.88 -17.40 -1.87
N LYS A 140 -6.78 -17.66 -0.58
CA LYS A 140 -6.92 -16.62 0.45
C LYS A 140 -5.79 -15.59 0.29
N TRP A 141 -6.13 -14.31 0.28
CA TRP A 141 -5.11 -13.25 0.20
C TRP A 141 -4.14 -13.33 1.38
N GLU A 142 -2.85 -13.56 1.12
CA GLU A 142 -1.82 -13.63 2.16
C GLU A 142 -1.80 -12.43 3.11
N PRO A 143 -1.97 -11.18 2.66
CA PRO A 143 -2.02 -10.03 3.56
C PRO A 143 -3.17 -10.08 4.57
N LEU A 144 -4.27 -10.74 4.24
CA LEU A 144 -5.37 -10.98 5.19
C LEU A 144 -5.01 -12.06 6.20
N VAL A 145 -4.15 -13.01 5.83
CA VAL A 145 -3.65 -14.10 6.70
C VAL A 145 -2.62 -13.58 7.69
N ILE A 146 -1.77 -12.62 7.30
CA ILE A 146 -0.75 -12.03 8.19
C ILE A 146 -1.39 -11.36 9.43
N PHE A 147 -2.63 -10.89 9.32
CA PHE A 147 -3.37 -10.22 10.38
C PHE A 147 -4.45 -11.09 11.04
N SER A 148 -4.65 -12.34 10.58
CA SER A 148 -5.66 -13.26 11.12
C SER A 148 -5.16 -14.13 12.28
N GLY A 149 -3.97 -13.88 12.77
CA GLY A 149 -3.31 -14.65 13.84
C GLY A 149 -3.10 -13.89 15.15
N ASP A 150 -3.85 -12.82 15.41
CA ASP A 150 -3.90 -12.09 16.67
C ASP A 150 -5.23 -12.36 17.38
#